data_19781889fd01e2e1246022780f33c208
#
_entry.id   19781889fd01e2e1246022780f33c208
#
_cell.length_a   1.000
_cell.length_b   1.000
_cell.length_c   1.000
_cell.angle_alpha   90.00
_cell.angle_beta   90.00
_cell.angle_gamma   90.00
#
_symmetry.space_group_name_H-M   'P 1'
#
loop_
_entity.id
_entity.type
_entity.pdbx_description
1 polymer ?
#
loop_
_entity_poly.entity_id
_entity_poly.type
_entity_poly.pdbx_seq_one_letter_code
_entity_poly.pdbx_strand_id
1 'polypeptide(L)'
;MTQSHDPTPAIVAQSAVRPLPRIALWLFCLAYLVPGLVGREPWKGEELQVFGQMLALAQGHSDWLHPTVWGQTLPLDAPLAYWMGAWAIGLAPSWLPAGSAARIPFAMLLALTLISTWYGAYYLGLGARAQPVAFAFGGEAKPKDYARTIADSATLALIACLGLALLSHEATPMLMQLSFFGCAFFGASALAYHPIKSFIALVVALMGLSLSGAPTLSVVLATGVGLIIFFDKE
;
A
#
# COMPACT_ATOMS: atom_id res chain seq x y z
N MET A 1 -10.75 -19.82 33.53
CA MET A 1 -10.75 -21.26 33.18
C MET A 1 -9.94 -21.40 31.87
N THR A 2 -8.69 -21.79 32.02
CA THR A 2 -7.82 -22.14 30.88
C THR A 2 -8.24 -23.53 30.41
N GLN A 3 -8.96 -23.61 29.29
CA GLN A 3 -9.16 -24.89 28.61
C GLN A 3 -7.78 -25.37 28.13
N SER A 4 -7.25 -26.41 28.76
CA SER A 4 -6.17 -27.21 28.21
C SER A 4 -6.69 -27.87 26.94
N HIS A 5 -6.35 -27.37 25.79
CA HIS A 5 -6.57 -28.08 24.54
C HIS A 5 -5.66 -29.32 24.54
N ASP A 6 -6.24 -30.46 24.78
CA ASP A 6 -5.58 -31.74 24.53
C ASP A 6 -5.26 -31.80 23.02
N PRO A 7 -4.02 -32.12 22.64
CA PRO A 7 -3.65 -32.19 21.24
C PRO A 7 -4.45 -33.28 20.55
N THR A 8 -5.42 -32.90 19.73
CA THR A 8 -6.13 -33.85 18.86
C THR A 8 -5.13 -34.44 17.85
N PRO A 9 -5.18 -35.76 17.61
CA PRO A 9 -4.29 -36.42 16.65
C PRO A 9 -4.53 -35.86 15.24
N ALA A 10 -3.54 -35.15 14.69
CA ALA A 10 -3.61 -34.58 13.36
C ALA A 10 -3.05 -35.57 12.34
N ILE A 11 -3.70 -35.67 11.17
CA ILE A 11 -3.21 -36.48 10.03
C ILE A 11 -1.84 -35.95 9.54
N VAL A 12 -1.61 -34.64 9.66
CA VAL A 12 -0.32 -34.01 9.37
C VAL A 12 0.22 -33.41 10.67
N ALA A 13 1.37 -33.87 11.11
CA ALA A 13 2.03 -33.33 12.29
C ALA A 13 2.35 -31.82 12.05
N GLN A 14 2.04 -30.96 13.02
CA GLN A 14 2.32 -29.51 12.92
C GLN A 14 3.81 -29.23 12.64
N SER A 15 4.70 -30.10 13.08
CA SER A 15 6.15 -30.02 12.76
C SER A 15 6.47 -30.20 11.27
N ALA A 16 5.59 -30.79 10.48
CA ALA A 16 5.74 -30.97 9.04
C ALA A 16 5.27 -29.74 8.23
N VAL A 17 4.51 -28.83 8.83
CA VAL A 17 4.06 -27.58 8.19
C VAL A 17 5.23 -26.61 8.13
N ARG A 18 5.76 -26.37 6.93
CA ARG A 18 6.84 -25.40 6.71
C ARG A 18 6.22 -24.10 6.20
N PRO A 19 6.25 -23.00 6.98
CA PRO A 19 5.83 -21.69 6.48
C PRO A 19 6.77 -21.22 5.36
N LEU A 20 6.26 -20.43 4.42
CA LEU A 20 7.08 -19.79 3.39
C LEU A 20 8.23 -19.02 4.06
N PRO A 21 9.50 -19.24 3.65
CA PRO A 21 10.62 -18.49 4.19
C PRO A 21 10.41 -16.98 4.01
N ARG A 22 10.61 -16.18 5.06
CA ARG A 22 10.46 -14.71 4.96
C ARG A 22 11.32 -14.11 3.85
N ILE A 23 12.52 -14.66 3.66
CA ILE A 23 13.44 -14.23 2.59
C ILE A 23 12.79 -14.41 1.22
N ALA A 24 12.05 -15.49 0.97
CA ALA A 24 11.40 -15.71 -0.32
C ALA A 24 10.36 -14.59 -0.61
N LEU A 25 9.51 -14.25 0.36
CA LEU A 25 8.55 -13.16 0.19
C LEU A 25 9.25 -11.81 -0.07
N TRP A 26 10.32 -11.51 0.68
CA TRP A 26 11.12 -10.30 0.47
C TRP A 26 11.74 -10.25 -0.94
N LEU A 27 12.28 -11.37 -1.42
CA LEU A 27 12.83 -11.46 -2.77
C LEU A 27 11.77 -11.24 -3.84
N PHE A 28 10.56 -11.79 -3.68
CA PHE A 28 9.44 -11.52 -4.58
C PHE A 28 9.03 -10.05 -4.56
N CYS A 29 8.94 -9.43 -3.39
CA CYS A 29 8.63 -8.00 -3.29
C CYS A 29 9.72 -7.13 -3.95
N LEU A 30 11.00 -7.44 -3.75
CA LEU A 30 12.10 -6.73 -4.39
C LEU A 30 12.12 -6.94 -5.91
N ALA A 31 11.92 -8.18 -6.35
CA ALA A 31 11.84 -8.51 -7.78
C ALA A 31 10.66 -7.80 -8.47
N TYR A 32 9.60 -7.51 -7.74
CA TYR A 32 8.49 -6.72 -8.24
C TYR A 32 8.80 -5.23 -8.24
N LEU A 33 9.35 -4.71 -7.13
CA LEU A 33 9.58 -3.26 -6.92
C LEU A 33 10.66 -2.69 -7.84
N VAL A 34 11.82 -3.37 -7.94
CA VAL A 34 13.03 -2.78 -8.52
C VAL A 34 12.99 -2.65 -10.05
N PRO A 35 12.64 -3.69 -10.84
CA PRO A 35 12.78 -3.64 -12.30
C PRO A 35 11.91 -2.57 -12.98
N GLY A 36 10.76 -2.25 -12.41
CA GLY A 36 9.85 -1.25 -12.98
C GLY A 36 10.24 0.20 -12.72
N LEU A 37 11.14 0.43 -11.77
CA LEU A 37 11.52 1.78 -11.31
C LEU A 37 12.93 2.19 -11.73
N VAL A 38 13.81 1.23 -12.00
CA VAL A 38 15.21 1.47 -12.36
C VAL A 38 15.41 1.35 -13.86
N GLY A 39 16.19 2.29 -14.43
CA GLY A 39 16.60 2.24 -15.83
C GLY A 39 15.53 2.62 -16.86
N ARG A 40 14.41 3.17 -16.41
CA ARG A 40 13.34 3.66 -17.28
C ARG A 40 13.09 5.15 -17.04
N GLU A 41 12.93 5.92 -18.08
CA GLU A 41 12.44 7.29 -18.00
C GLU A 41 10.92 7.37 -18.17
N PRO A 42 10.27 8.48 -17.72
CA PRO A 42 8.87 8.76 -18.04
C PRO A 42 8.69 8.75 -19.56
N TRP A 43 7.79 7.92 -20.11
CA TRP A 43 7.80 7.70 -21.56
C TRP A 43 6.44 7.80 -22.25
N LYS A 44 5.32 7.75 -21.52
CA LYS A 44 4.01 7.85 -22.15
C LYS A 44 2.93 8.39 -21.24
N GLY A 45 1.86 8.91 -21.86
CA GLY A 45 0.58 9.21 -21.25
C GLY A 45 0.66 10.09 -20.03
N GLU A 46 -0.05 9.68 -18.99
CA GLU A 46 -0.19 10.43 -17.75
C GLU A 46 1.16 10.60 -17.02
N GLU A 47 2.02 9.58 -17.00
CA GLU A 47 3.34 9.66 -16.35
C GLU A 47 4.18 10.82 -16.90
N LEU A 48 4.17 11.01 -18.23
CA LEU A 48 4.93 12.10 -18.86
C LEU A 48 4.36 13.47 -18.52
N GLN A 49 3.03 13.60 -18.49
CA GLN A 49 2.37 14.85 -18.10
C GLN A 49 2.65 15.21 -16.64
N VAL A 50 2.49 14.25 -15.74
CA VAL A 50 2.77 14.41 -14.30
C VAL A 50 4.23 14.77 -14.07
N PHE A 51 5.17 14.09 -14.75
CA PHE A 51 6.59 14.41 -14.67
C PHE A 51 6.90 15.82 -15.20
N GLY A 52 6.27 16.25 -16.29
CA GLY A 52 6.40 17.61 -16.82
C GLY A 52 6.02 18.67 -15.78
N GLN A 53 4.94 18.45 -15.04
CA GLN A 53 4.53 19.35 -13.94
C GLN A 53 5.52 19.34 -12.78
N MET A 54 6.00 18.15 -12.36
CA MET A 54 7.01 18.02 -11.31
C MET A 54 8.29 18.80 -11.68
N LEU A 55 8.73 18.67 -12.93
CA LEU A 55 9.92 19.32 -13.43
C LEU A 55 9.76 20.85 -13.51
N ALA A 56 8.61 21.32 -14.00
CA ALA A 56 8.31 22.75 -14.07
C ALA A 56 8.27 23.39 -12.66
N LEU A 57 7.69 22.70 -11.68
CA LEU A 57 7.70 23.13 -10.28
C LEU A 57 9.12 23.15 -9.70
N ALA A 58 9.91 22.09 -9.92
CA ALA A 58 11.27 21.98 -9.39
C ALA A 58 12.21 23.06 -9.98
N GLN A 59 11.96 23.49 -11.22
CA GLN A 59 12.73 24.54 -11.92
C GLN A 59 12.21 25.96 -11.63
N GLY A 60 11.13 26.11 -10.85
CA GLY A 60 10.53 27.41 -10.58
C GLY A 60 9.80 28.04 -11.77
N HIS A 61 9.46 27.27 -12.78
CA HIS A 61 8.72 27.72 -13.96
C HIS A 61 7.20 27.64 -13.77
N SER A 62 6.72 27.14 -12.64
CA SER A 62 5.30 27.00 -12.33
C SER A 62 5.03 27.32 -10.88
N ASP A 63 3.82 27.79 -10.58
CA ASP A 63 3.36 28.06 -9.22
C ASP A 63 2.88 26.76 -8.54
N TRP A 64 3.13 26.63 -7.22
CA TRP A 64 2.78 25.44 -6.43
C TRP A 64 1.28 25.25 -6.23
N LEU A 65 0.50 26.35 -6.26
CA LEU A 65 -0.95 26.33 -6.08
C LEU A 65 -1.71 26.55 -7.39
N HIS A 66 -1.08 27.19 -8.37
CA HIS A 66 -1.66 27.48 -9.67
C HIS A 66 -0.71 26.98 -10.78
N PRO A 67 -0.63 25.65 -10.96
CA PRO A 67 0.32 25.08 -11.91
C PRO A 67 0.04 25.59 -13.33
N THR A 68 1.11 26.03 -13.99
CA THR A 68 1.07 26.45 -15.38
C THR A 68 2.09 25.66 -16.19
N VAL A 69 1.69 25.17 -17.35
CA VAL A 69 2.60 24.52 -18.31
C VAL A 69 2.38 25.17 -19.67
N TRP A 70 3.46 25.68 -20.28
CA TRP A 70 3.40 26.37 -21.57
C TRP A 70 2.45 27.58 -21.57
N GLY A 71 2.34 28.28 -20.42
CA GLY A 71 1.44 29.44 -20.26
C GLY A 71 -0.04 29.09 -20.09
N GLN A 72 -0.42 27.82 -20.07
CA GLN A 72 -1.77 27.38 -19.76
C GLN A 72 -1.89 26.97 -18.29
N THR A 73 -2.92 27.46 -17.61
CA THR A 73 -3.24 27.02 -16.25
C THR A 73 -3.79 25.58 -16.30
N LEU A 74 -3.21 24.70 -15.50
CA LEU A 74 -3.66 23.33 -15.36
C LEU A 74 -4.49 23.17 -14.06
N PRO A 75 -5.48 22.27 -14.06
CA PRO A 75 -6.18 21.96 -12.82
C PRO A 75 -5.21 21.33 -11.80
N LEU A 76 -5.31 21.78 -10.55
CA LEU A 76 -4.56 21.19 -9.42
C LEU A 76 -5.35 20.00 -8.85
N ASP A 77 -5.48 18.97 -9.63
CA ASP A 77 -6.30 17.80 -9.32
C ASP A 77 -5.62 16.80 -8.37
N ALA A 78 -4.28 16.69 -8.43
CA ALA A 78 -3.50 15.79 -7.59
C ALA A 78 -2.23 16.46 -7.02
N PRO A 79 -2.35 17.52 -6.20
CA PRO A 79 -1.23 18.36 -5.77
C PRO A 79 -0.10 17.57 -5.12
N LEU A 80 -0.41 16.56 -4.31
CA LEU A 80 0.59 15.80 -3.57
C LEU A 80 1.55 15.05 -4.51
N ALA A 81 1.05 14.54 -5.65
CA ALA A 81 1.88 13.86 -6.63
C ALA A 81 2.92 14.81 -7.23
N TYR A 82 2.47 16.01 -7.64
CA TYR A 82 3.34 17.03 -8.24
C TYR A 82 4.37 17.55 -7.23
N TRP A 83 3.95 17.83 -6.01
CA TRP A 83 4.83 18.35 -4.97
C TRP A 83 5.90 17.34 -4.56
N MET A 84 5.51 16.07 -4.34
CA MET A 84 6.47 15.03 -3.95
C MET A 84 7.54 14.80 -5.01
N GLY A 85 7.16 14.74 -6.27
CA GLY A 85 8.11 14.59 -7.37
C GLY A 85 9.02 15.81 -7.53
N ALA A 86 8.44 17.02 -7.42
CA ALA A 86 9.22 18.27 -7.49
C ALA A 86 10.25 18.38 -6.35
N TRP A 87 9.86 18.05 -5.11
CA TRP A 87 10.79 18.00 -3.98
C TRP A 87 11.89 16.98 -4.18
N ALA A 88 11.55 15.78 -4.66
CA ALA A 88 12.54 14.75 -4.93
C ALA A 88 13.56 15.19 -6.01
N ILE A 89 13.10 15.89 -7.07
CA ILE A 89 13.99 16.46 -8.09
C ILE A 89 14.88 17.54 -7.48
N GLY A 90 14.29 18.47 -6.69
CA GLY A 90 15.04 19.59 -6.11
C GLY A 90 16.07 19.16 -5.06
N LEU A 91 15.85 18.04 -4.36
CA LEU A 91 16.78 17.48 -3.39
C LEU A 91 17.80 16.52 -3.99
N ALA A 92 17.63 16.13 -5.25
CA ALA A 92 18.46 15.14 -5.91
C ALA A 92 19.88 15.70 -6.17
N PRO A 93 20.93 14.88 -5.96
CA PRO A 93 22.28 15.25 -6.34
C PRO A 93 22.41 15.35 -7.86
N SER A 94 23.34 16.17 -8.35
CA SER A 94 23.51 16.49 -9.78
C SER A 94 23.80 15.30 -10.69
N TRP A 95 24.28 14.19 -10.15
CA TRP A 95 24.52 12.96 -10.90
C TRP A 95 23.26 12.12 -11.13
N LEU A 96 22.17 12.39 -10.42
CA LEU A 96 20.92 11.65 -10.54
C LEU A 96 19.98 12.34 -11.54
N PRO A 97 19.58 11.66 -12.64
CA PRO A 97 18.62 12.24 -13.60
C PRO A 97 17.29 12.59 -12.94
N ALA A 98 16.69 13.70 -13.34
CA ALA A 98 15.43 14.19 -12.77
C ALA A 98 14.30 13.16 -12.86
N GLY A 99 14.22 12.40 -13.95
CA GLY A 99 13.22 11.32 -14.10
C GLY A 99 13.38 10.21 -13.06
N SER A 100 14.61 9.83 -12.76
CA SER A 100 14.90 8.84 -11.71
C SER A 100 14.63 9.40 -10.33
N ALA A 101 15.01 10.66 -10.07
CA ALA A 101 14.76 11.33 -8.79
C ALA A 101 13.26 11.43 -8.48
N ALA A 102 12.46 11.86 -9.45
CA ALA A 102 11.00 11.95 -9.31
C ALA A 102 10.34 10.63 -8.92
N ARG A 103 10.91 9.49 -9.32
CA ARG A 103 10.36 8.15 -9.07
C ARG A 103 10.65 7.59 -7.69
N ILE A 104 11.68 8.09 -6.98
CA ILE A 104 12.05 7.58 -5.66
C ILE A 104 10.87 7.58 -4.68
N PRO A 105 10.13 8.69 -4.48
CA PRO A 105 8.99 8.69 -3.56
C PRO A 105 7.88 7.71 -4.01
N PHE A 106 7.68 7.51 -5.30
CA PHE A 106 6.70 6.55 -5.81
C PHE A 106 7.15 5.10 -5.60
N ALA A 107 8.45 4.81 -5.68
CA ALA A 107 9.00 3.52 -5.25
C ALA A 107 8.72 3.25 -3.77
N MET A 108 8.90 4.25 -2.91
CA MET A 108 8.59 4.15 -1.48
C MET A 108 7.09 3.93 -1.25
N LEU A 109 6.22 4.57 -2.02
CA LEU A 109 4.77 4.36 -1.97
C LEU A 109 4.38 2.95 -2.41
N LEU A 110 5.01 2.40 -3.45
CA LEU A 110 4.78 1.01 -3.85
C LEU A 110 5.23 0.03 -2.77
N ALA A 111 6.39 0.25 -2.15
CA ALA A 111 6.84 -0.54 -1.02
C ALA A 111 5.84 -0.44 0.17
N LEU A 112 5.34 0.77 0.45
CA LEU A 112 4.31 0.99 1.47
C LEU A 112 3.01 0.25 1.15
N THR A 113 2.62 0.19 -0.13
CA THR A 113 1.45 -0.60 -0.59
C THR A 113 1.60 -2.08 -0.24
N LEU A 114 2.75 -2.68 -0.57
CA LEU A 114 3.03 -4.09 -0.27
C LEU A 114 3.01 -4.35 1.25
N ILE A 115 3.67 -3.49 2.02
CA ILE A 115 3.73 -3.58 3.48
C ILE A 115 2.33 -3.44 4.10
N SER A 116 1.57 -2.44 3.67
CA SER A 116 0.21 -2.17 4.18
C SER A 116 -0.75 -3.31 3.85
N THR A 117 -0.64 -3.89 2.65
CA THR A 117 -1.43 -5.05 2.24
C THR A 117 -1.10 -6.26 3.11
N TRP A 118 0.18 -6.54 3.33
CA TRP A 118 0.60 -7.65 4.16
C TRP A 118 0.08 -7.51 5.60
N TYR A 119 0.35 -6.38 6.24
CA TYR A 119 -0.09 -6.15 7.63
C TYR A 119 -1.61 -6.05 7.75
N GLY A 120 -2.30 -5.41 6.79
CA GLY A 120 -3.77 -5.35 6.77
C GLY A 120 -4.38 -6.74 6.71
N ALA A 121 -3.93 -7.58 5.77
CA ALA A 121 -4.38 -8.96 5.64
C ALA A 121 -4.02 -9.81 6.87
N TYR A 122 -2.84 -9.58 7.48
CA TYR A 122 -2.43 -10.27 8.70
C TYR A 122 -3.36 -9.98 9.88
N TYR A 123 -3.65 -8.70 10.16
CA TYR A 123 -4.54 -8.35 11.28
C TYR A 123 -5.99 -8.77 11.03
N LEU A 124 -6.45 -8.70 9.79
CA LEU A 124 -7.77 -9.22 9.43
C LEU A 124 -7.84 -10.74 9.63
N GLY A 125 -6.82 -11.48 9.16
CA GLY A 125 -6.71 -12.93 9.33
C GLY A 125 -6.50 -13.38 10.78
N LEU A 126 -5.98 -12.50 11.65
CA LEU A 126 -5.80 -12.79 13.08
C LEU A 126 -7.11 -12.69 13.88
N GLY A 127 -8.12 -12.01 13.33
CA GLY A 127 -9.42 -11.86 13.97
C GLY A 127 -10.12 -13.19 14.24
N ALA A 128 -10.78 -13.31 15.39
CA ALA A 128 -11.45 -14.55 15.78
C ALA A 128 -12.49 -15.04 14.76
N ARG A 129 -13.18 -14.12 14.10
CA ARG A 129 -14.20 -14.43 13.08
C ARG A 129 -13.59 -14.96 11.76
N ALA A 130 -12.30 -14.72 11.52
CA ALA A 130 -11.59 -15.16 10.32
C ALA A 130 -10.89 -16.50 10.49
N GLN A 131 -10.82 -17.02 11.73
CA GLN A 131 -10.16 -18.30 11.99
C GLN A 131 -10.94 -19.47 11.39
N PRO A 132 -10.25 -20.49 10.83
CA PRO A 132 -10.90 -21.66 10.31
C PRO A 132 -11.66 -22.41 11.43
N VAL A 133 -12.76 -23.06 11.04
CA VAL A 133 -13.53 -23.95 11.97
C VAL A 133 -12.63 -25.15 12.30
N ALA A 134 -12.75 -25.63 13.54
CA ALA A 134 -12.04 -26.82 13.97
C ALA A 134 -12.36 -28.04 13.08
N PHE A 135 -11.32 -28.72 12.61
CA PHE A 135 -11.49 -29.93 11.81
C PHE A 135 -11.79 -31.13 12.70
N ALA A 136 -12.64 -32.04 12.21
CA ALA A 136 -13.02 -33.24 12.94
C ALA A 136 -11.84 -34.14 13.34
N PHE A 137 -10.73 -34.05 12.62
CA PHE A 137 -9.52 -34.86 12.81
C PHE A 137 -8.33 -34.07 13.35
N GLY A 138 -8.54 -32.82 13.77
CA GLY A 138 -7.46 -31.93 14.24
C GLY A 138 -6.58 -31.39 13.11
N GLY A 139 -5.48 -30.77 13.47
CA GLY A 139 -4.50 -30.24 12.50
C GLY A 139 -4.73 -28.78 12.12
N GLU A 140 -5.54 -28.06 12.88
CA GLU A 140 -5.75 -26.62 12.68
C GLU A 140 -4.43 -25.85 12.85
N ALA A 141 -4.19 -24.92 11.94
CA ALA A 141 -3.07 -24.01 12.06
C ALA A 141 -3.24 -23.09 13.28
N LYS A 142 -2.13 -22.74 13.93
CA LYS A 142 -2.16 -21.71 14.97
C LYS A 142 -2.67 -20.38 14.38
N PRO A 143 -3.46 -19.58 15.10
CA PRO A 143 -4.02 -18.33 14.60
C PRO A 143 -3.00 -17.40 13.94
N LYS A 144 -1.79 -17.31 14.49
CA LYS A 144 -0.69 -16.51 13.92
C LYS A 144 -0.14 -17.07 12.62
N ASP A 145 -0.06 -18.39 12.49
CA ASP A 145 0.45 -19.06 11.30
C ASP A 145 -0.56 -18.98 10.17
N TYR A 146 -1.85 -19.15 10.49
CA TYR A 146 -2.96 -18.92 9.58
C TYR A 146 -2.99 -17.48 9.05
N ALA A 147 -2.97 -16.49 9.94
CA ALA A 147 -2.97 -15.08 9.59
C ALA A 147 -1.77 -14.71 8.71
N ARG A 148 -0.58 -15.28 9.00
CA ARG A 148 0.61 -15.10 8.18
C ARG A 148 0.44 -15.68 6.78
N THR A 149 -0.12 -16.87 6.65
CA THR A 149 -0.36 -17.50 5.34
C THR A 149 -1.32 -16.65 4.51
N ILE A 150 -2.38 -16.12 5.10
CA ILE A 150 -3.32 -15.21 4.44
C ILE A 150 -2.60 -13.93 3.99
N ALA A 151 -1.74 -13.34 4.83
CA ALA A 151 -0.99 -12.14 4.50
C ALA A 151 0.02 -12.35 3.38
N ASP A 152 0.77 -13.46 3.43
CA ASP A 152 1.71 -13.85 2.36
C ASP A 152 0.95 -14.05 1.03
N SER A 153 -0.19 -14.75 1.06
CA SER A 153 -1.03 -14.99 -0.12
C SER A 153 -1.64 -13.70 -0.68
N ALA A 154 -2.11 -12.80 0.18
CA ALA A 154 -2.67 -11.51 -0.25
C ALA A 154 -1.62 -10.65 -0.95
N THR A 155 -0.40 -10.59 -0.41
CA THR A 155 0.70 -9.84 -1.01
C THR A 155 1.13 -10.45 -2.35
N LEU A 156 1.24 -11.78 -2.43
CA LEU A 156 1.55 -12.48 -3.68
C LEU A 156 0.44 -12.30 -4.73
N ALA A 157 -0.83 -12.30 -4.33
CA ALA A 157 -1.95 -12.03 -5.23
C ALA A 157 -1.91 -10.61 -5.78
N LEU A 158 -1.56 -9.62 -4.95
CA LEU A 158 -1.36 -8.24 -5.39
C LEU A 158 -0.24 -8.13 -6.43
N ILE A 159 0.91 -8.76 -6.17
CA ILE A 159 2.05 -8.81 -7.10
C ILE A 159 1.68 -9.52 -8.40
N ALA A 160 0.91 -10.59 -8.34
CA ALA A 160 0.48 -11.37 -9.51
C ALA A 160 -0.60 -10.66 -10.35
N CYS A 161 -1.15 -9.55 -9.88
CA CYS A 161 -2.16 -8.78 -10.61
C CYS A 161 -1.54 -8.06 -11.80
N LEU A 162 -1.68 -8.61 -13.00
CA LEU A 162 -1.12 -8.05 -14.24
C LEU A 162 -1.63 -6.63 -14.53
N GLY A 163 -2.88 -6.32 -14.19
CA GLY A 163 -3.44 -4.98 -14.37
C GLY A 163 -2.74 -3.91 -13.54
N LEU A 164 -2.19 -4.28 -12.39
CA LEU A 164 -1.41 -3.39 -11.53
C LEU A 164 0.07 -3.33 -11.91
N ALA A 165 0.60 -4.36 -12.57
CA ALA A 165 2.04 -4.47 -12.85
C ALA A 165 2.62 -3.27 -13.61
N LEU A 166 1.84 -2.67 -14.53
CA LEU A 166 2.25 -1.46 -15.23
C LEU A 166 1.98 -0.20 -14.40
N LEU A 167 0.73 -0.02 -13.97
CA LEU A 167 0.27 1.20 -13.28
C LEU A 167 0.97 1.45 -11.94
N SER A 168 1.33 0.39 -11.21
CA SER A 168 2.04 0.52 -9.94
C SER A 168 3.53 0.93 -10.08
N HIS A 169 4.06 0.94 -11.30
CA HIS A 169 5.43 1.36 -11.57
C HIS A 169 5.53 2.70 -12.29
N GLU A 170 4.41 3.38 -12.49
CA GLU A 170 4.36 4.73 -13.03
C GLU A 170 4.32 5.76 -11.89
N ALA A 171 5.05 6.88 -12.05
CA ALA A 171 5.04 7.98 -11.09
C ALA A 171 3.79 8.84 -11.30
N THR A 172 2.63 8.31 -10.95
CA THR A 172 1.31 8.90 -11.19
C THR A 172 0.48 9.02 -9.92
N PRO A 173 -0.55 9.88 -9.89
CA PRO A 173 -1.51 9.95 -8.80
C PRO A 173 -2.17 8.61 -8.47
N MET A 174 -2.37 7.72 -9.46
CA MET A 174 -3.00 6.42 -9.26
C MET A 174 -2.19 5.51 -8.31
N LEU A 175 -0.85 5.51 -8.41
CA LEU A 175 -0.02 4.78 -7.47
C LEU A 175 -0.13 5.34 -6.05
N MET A 176 -0.21 6.67 -5.91
CA MET A 176 -0.45 7.29 -4.59
C MET A 176 -1.78 6.85 -4.01
N GLN A 177 -2.84 6.89 -4.80
CA GLN A 177 -4.18 6.46 -4.38
C GLN A 177 -4.18 5.00 -3.93
N LEU A 178 -3.54 4.12 -4.70
CA LEU A 178 -3.37 2.71 -4.34
C LEU A 178 -2.64 2.56 -2.99
N SER A 179 -1.59 3.32 -2.78
CA SER A 179 -0.79 3.28 -1.57
C SER A 179 -1.57 3.76 -0.34
N PHE A 180 -2.27 4.89 -0.46
CA PHE A 180 -3.09 5.40 0.64
C PHE A 180 -4.33 4.55 0.89
N PHE A 181 -4.89 3.92 -0.14
CA PHE A 181 -5.94 2.92 0.04
C PHE A 181 -5.41 1.70 0.84
N GLY A 182 -4.21 1.22 0.51
CA GLY A 182 -3.54 0.17 1.30
C GLY A 182 -3.31 0.57 2.75
N CYS A 183 -2.88 1.83 3.00
CA CYS A 183 -2.76 2.37 4.35
C CYS A 183 -4.10 2.43 5.10
N ALA A 184 -5.19 2.81 4.42
CA ALA A 184 -6.53 2.81 5.00
C ALA A 184 -6.97 1.38 5.35
N PHE A 185 -6.71 0.41 4.47
CA PHE A 185 -6.97 -1.00 4.72
C PHE A 185 -6.20 -1.52 5.95
N PHE A 186 -4.91 -1.22 6.05
CA PHE A 186 -4.12 -1.54 7.25
C PHE A 186 -4.71 -0.88 8.50
N GLY A 187 -5.01 0.42 8.43
CA GLY A 187 -5.58 1.17 9.55
C GLY A 187 -6.89 0.59 10.06
N ALA A 188 -7.81 0.23 9.14
CA ALA A 188 -9.08 -0.40 9.49
C ALA A 188 -8.88 -1.80 10.10
N SER A 189 -8.03 -2.62 9.51
CA SER A 189 -7.78 -4.01 9.92
C SER A 189 -7.04 -4.12 11.26
N ALA A 190 -6.14 -3.18 11.55
CA ALA A 190 -5.31 -3.20 12.76
C ALA A 190 -5.92 -2.43 13.94
N LEU A 191 -7.10 -1.84 13.78
CA LEU A 191 -7.70 -0.94 14.77
C LEU A 191 -7.88 -1.60 16.15
N ALA A 192 -8.33 -2.84 16.19
CA ALA A 192 -8.51 -3.60 17.43
C ALA A 192 -7.19 -3.97 18.13
N TYR A 193 -6.07 -4.00 17.39
CA TYR A 193 -4.76 -4.43 17.93
C TYR A 193 -3.84 -3.24 18.25
N HIS A 194 -3.91 -2.18 17.45
CA HIS A 194 -3.02 -1.01 17.55
C HIS A 194 -3.77 0.30 17.30
N PRO A 195 -4.66 0.74 18.20
CA PRO A 195 -5.59 1.85 17.94
C PRO A 195 -4.89 3.16 17.53
N ILE A 196 -3.79 3.52 18.19
CA ILE A 196 -3.07 4.77 17.89
C ILE A 196 -2.43 4.73 16.50
N LYS A 197 -1.71 3.63 16.18
CA LYS A 197 -1.07 3.47 14.86
C LYS A 197 -2.11 3.42 13.74
N SER A 198 -3.20 2.72 13.98
CA SER A 198 -4.32 2.60 13.05
C SER A 198 -5.00 3.96 12.80
N PHE A 199 -5.22 4.73 13.86
CA PHE A 199 -5.79 6.07 13.73
C PHE A 199 -4.89 6.98 12.90
N ILE A 200 -3.58 7.00 13.18
CA ILE A 200 -2.60 7.78 12.40
C ILE A 200 -2.60 7.32 10.94
N ALA A 201 -2.57 6.01 10.69
CA ALA A 201 -2.60 5.46 9.35
C ALA A 201 -3.87 5.86 8.58
N LEU A 202 -5.04 5.83 9.23
CA LEU A 202 -6.31 6.26 8.64
C LEU A 202 -6.30 7.76 8.31
N VAL A 203 -5.85 8.61 9.23
CA VAL A 203 -5.78 10.06 8.99
C VAL A 203 -4.84 10.35 7.82
N VAL A 204 -3.64 9.77 7.80
CA VAL A 204 -2.66 9.94 6.71
C VAL A 204 -3.23 9.43 5.39
N ALA A 205 -3.91 8.27 5.41
CA ALA A 205 -4.51 7.69 4.22
C ALA A 205 -5.62 8.58 3.64
N LEU A 206 -6.53 9.08 4.47
CA LEU A 206 -7.64 9.91 4.03
C LEU A 206 -7.16 11.27 3.49
N MET A 207 -6.18 11.88 4.16
CA MET A 207 -5.54 13.11 3.68
C MET A 207 -4.79 12.86 2.36
N GLY A 208 -4.01 11.78 2.30
CA GLY A 208 -3.26 11.40 1.12
C GLY A 208 -4.15 11.10 -0.08
N LEU A 209 -5.28 10.40 0.10
CA LEU A 209 -6.28 10.17 -0.94
C LEU A 209 -6.88 11.47 -1.45
N SER A 210 -7.24 12.38 -0.54
CA SER A 210 -7.82 13.68 -0.92
C SER A 210 -6.84 14.51 -1.74
N LEU A 211 -5.57 14.56 -1.33
CA LEU A 211 -4.52 15.33 -2.00
C LEU A 211 -3.94 14.64 -3.25
N SER A 212 -4.23 13.35 -3.45
CA SER A 212 -3.85 12.61 -4.67
C SER A 212 -4.95 12.57 -5.73
N GLY A 213 -6.00 13.39 -5.60
CA GLY A 213 -7.06 13.51 -6.60
C GLY A 213 -8.24 12.55 -6.41
N ALA A 214 -8.36 11.90 -5.25
CA ALA A 214 -9.47 10.98 -4.95
C ALA A 214 -10.27 11.38 -3.69
N PRO A 215 -10.78 12.62 -3.56
CA PRO A 215 -11.49 13.05 -2.35
C PRO A 215 -12.78 12.27 -2.12
N THR A 216 -13.49 11.90 -3.16
CA THR A 216 -14.69 11.04 -3.07
C THR A 216 -14.37 9.68 -2.46
N LEU A 217 -13.28 9.06 -2.88
CA LEU A 217 -12.83 7.78 -2.32
C LEU A 217 -12.46 7.93 -0.84
N SER A 218 -11.82 9.04 -0.46
CA SER A 218 -11.52 9.36 0.93
C SER A 218 -12.80 9.43 1.79
N VAL A 219 -13.84 10.13 1.32
CA VAL A 219 -15.13 10.23 2.04
C VAL A 219 -15.80 8.87 2.16
N VAL A 220 -15.83 8.08 1.09
CA VAL A 220 -16.42 6.72 1.10
C VAL A 220 -15.72 5.83 2.11
N LEU A 221 -14.38 5.84 2.13
CA LEU A 221 -13.61 5.05 3.09
C LEU A 221 -13.80 5.54 4.53
N ALA A 222 -13.81 6.85 4.76
CA ALA A 222 -14.05 7.41 6.09
C ALA A 222 -15.43 6.99 6.63
N THR A 223 -16.46 7.06 5.78
CA THR A 223 -17.81 6.62 6.12
C THR A 223 -17.87 5.12 6.39
N GLY A 224 -17.26 4.30 5.52
CA GLY A 224 -17.21 2.85 5.68
C GLY A 224 -16.53 2.42 6.98
N VAL A 225 -15.35 2.99 7.27
CA VAL A 225 -14.63 2.73 8.54
C VAL A 225 -15.43 3.21 9.73
N GLY A 226 -16.07 4.38 9.65
CA GLY A 226 -16.95 4.90 10.70
C GLY A 226 -18.12 3.97 10.99
N LEU A 227 -18.77 3.42 9.97
CA LEU A 227 -19.85 2.44 10.11
C LEU A 227 -19.34 1.14 10.75
N ILE A 228 -18.20 0.60 10.33
CA ILE A 228 -17.61 -0.59 10.92
C ILE A 228 -17.38 -0.37 12.43
N ILE A 229 -16.78 0.75 12.81
CA ILE A 229 -16.51 1.08 14.22
C ILE A 229 -17.83 1.22 15.02
N PHE A 230 -18.87 1.77 14.40
CA PHE A 230 -20.17 1.96 15.04
C PHE A 230 -20.85 0.62 15.31
N PHE A 231 -20.91 -0.27 14.33
CA PHE A 231 -21.57 -1.57 14.46
C PHE A 231 -20.75 -2.65 15.17
N ASP A 232 -19.43 -2.52 15.26
CA ASP A 232 -18.59 -3.50 15.98
C ASP A 232 -18.63 -3.29 17.53
N LYS A 233 -19.32 -2.25 17.99
CA LYS A 233 -19.54 -1.99 19.43
C LYS A 233 -20.78 -2.69 19.99
N GLU A 234 -21.63 -3.27 19.13
CA GLU A 234 -22.79 -4.07 19.51
C GLU A 234 -22.43 -5.59 19.46
#